data_bff3f10b45816f36288ece9d03386e9e
#
_entry.id   bff3f10b45816f36288ece9d03386e9e
#
_cell.length_a   1.000
_cell.length_b   1.000
_cell.length_c   1.000
_cell.angle_alpha   90.00
_cell.angle_beta   90.00
_cell.angle_gamma   90.00
#
_symmetry.space_group_name_H-M   'P 1'
#
loop_
_entity.id
_entity.type
_entity.pdbx_description
1 polymer ?
#
loop_
_entity_poly.entity_id
_entity_poly.type
_entity_poly.pdbx_seq_one_letter_code
_entity_poly.pdbx_strand_id
1 'polypeptide(L)'
;MVSRGIYRRMGLVALVVGLGLAGGCGDSEPAGRVGDECTPFAAYLGHEGAKVTLYTSITDVLADKLQRSWEKFSECTGITIDYEGSTDFEKQLVERVGAGRPPDLTVFPQPGLLASMARKGALKPATEQVATNTDKWWSADWKRYGTVDGKFYAAPFTANVKSFVWYSPKLFTSKGYTVPSSWDEMIALSDKIAASGVKPWCAGIMSGEATGWPVTDWLEDVLLRTAGAEVYDKWIAHEVAFDDPRIRAALDRVGEILKNPKYVNGGFGDVRSIAKTGFQEGGQPILDHKCAMHRQASFYASQWPNGVKIAEDGDIYAFYLPPIDSTKGKPILGAGEFLGAFSDEPAVGAVTAYLSTPEWVNSVFRLGGIVSANTGSDKTLLQTPIDRLSAGLLTDPDVTFRFDGSDMMPPAVGVGSFWRGMTEWINGKPTPAVLSKIESSWPD
;
A
#
# COMPACT_ATOMS: atom_id res chain seq x y z
N MET A 1 -15.65 63.45 12.21
CA MET A 1 -16.83 64.16 11.66
C MET A 1 -17.92 63.09 11.53
N VAL A 2 -18.86 63.09 12.46
CA VAL A 2 -20.26 63.50 12.32
C VAL A 2 -21.05 62.53 11.43
N SER A 3 -22.16 61.90 11.77
CA SER A 3 -23.18 62.00 12.79
C SER A 3 -24.26 60.96 12.59
N ARG A 4 -24.69 60.27 13.63
CA ARG A 4 -26.03 60.08 14.16
C ARG A 4 -27.22 59.86 13.21
N GLY A 5 -28.07 58.89 13.58
CA GLY A 5 -29.49 58.87 13.24
C GLY A 5 -30.24 57.66 13.80
N ILE A 6 -30.75 57.80 14.98
CA ILE A 6 -31.73 57.02 15.73
C ILE A 6 -33.11 57.17 15.06
N TYR A 7 -33.96 56.11 15.01
CA TYR A 7 -35.39 56.22 15.37
C TYR A 7 -36.02 54.87 15.74
N ARG A 8 -36.57 54.87 16.91
CA ARG A 8 -37.45 53.98 17.64
C ARG A 8 -38.87 54.01 17.04
N ARG A 9 -39.59 52.88 17.06
CA ARG A 9 -41.01 52.91 17.49
C ARG A 9 -41.46 51.53 18.01
N MET A 10 -42.05 51.62 19.18
CA MET A 10 -42.79 50.63 19.97
C MET A 10 -44.17 50.41 19.36
N GLY A 11 -44.71 49.19 19.56
CA GLY A 11 -46.13 48.89 19.42
C GLY A 11 -46.48 47.68 20.30
N LEU A 12 -47.34 47.93 21.27
CA LEU A 12 -47.74 47.06 22.38
C LEU A 12 -49.05 46.33 22.04
N VAL A 13 -49.30 45.18 22.77
CA VAL A 13 -50.61 44.62 23.22
C VAL A 13 -51.31 43.63 22.29
N ALA A 14 -51.50 42.35 22.67
CA ALA A 14 -52.57 41.92 23.54
C ALA A 14 -52.45 40.45 24.02
N LEU A 15 -52.71 40.30 25.28
CA LEU A 15 -52.84 39.07 26.06
C LEU A 15 -54.19 38.38 25.74
N VAL A 16 -54.15 37.04 25.46
CA VAL A 16 -55.35 36.18 25.66
C VAL A 16 -54.91 34.96 26.46
N VAL A 17 -55.46 34.81 27.65
CA VAL A 17 -55.36 33.68 28.54
C VAL A 17 -56.40 32.64 28.12
N GLY A 18 -55.94 31.41 27.85
CA GLY A 18 -56.81 30.26 27.67
C GLY A 18 -56.27 29.09 28.48
N LEU A 19 -56.82 28.79 29.63
CA LEU A 19 -56.61 27.55 30.38
C LEU A 19 -57.26 26.39 29.62
N GLY A 20 -56.45 25.37 29.28
CA GLY A 20 -56.89 24.08 28.84
C GLY A 20 -56.01 22.98 29.48
N LEU A 21 -56.49 22.39 30.56
CA LEU A 21 -55.94 21.16 31.11
C LEU A 21 -56.30 19.98 30.18
N ALA A 22 -55.24 19.39 29.58
CA ALA A 22 -55.34 18.01 29.06
C ALA A 22 -54.03 17.30 29.38
N GLY A 23 -54.17 16.24 30.20
CA GLY A 23 -53.05 15.34 30.48
C GLY A 23 -52.59 14.64 29.20
N GLY A 24 -51.30 14.79 28.88
CA GLY A 24 -50.64 14.02 27.86
C GLY A 24 -49.64 13.07 28.51
N CYS A 25 -49.87 11.77 28.36
CA CYS A 25 -48.89 10.73 28.61
C CYS A 25 -47.59 11.09 27.87
N GLY A 26 -46.51 11.17 28.60
CA GLY A 26 -45.20 11.27 27.99
C GLY A 26 -44.86 9.98 27.23
N ASP A 27 -45.03 9.99 25.92
CA ASP A 27 -44.37 9.05 25.07
C ASP A 27 -42.88 9.43 25.13
N SER A 28 -42.11 8.59 25.81
CA SER A 28 -40.65 8.55 25.63
C SER A 28 -40.41 8.24 24.16
N GLU A 29 -39.92 9.22 23.38
CA GLU A 29 -39.41 8.98 22.04
C GLU A 29 -38.37 7.85 22.13
N PRO A 30 -38.50 6.77 21.34
CA PRO A 30 -37.47 5.74 21.26
C PRO A 30 -36.22 6.39 20.72
N ALA A 31 -35.10 6.05 21.33
CA ALA A 31 -33.75 6.47 20.91
C ALA A 31 -33.64 6.51 19.39
N GLY A 32 -33.12 7.63 18.86
CA GLY A 32 -33.22 8.09 17.50
C GLY A 32 -33.14 7.01 16.43
N ARG A 33 -34.11 7.03 15.52
CA ARG A 33 -34.01 6.25 14.27
C ARG A 33 -32.70 6.60 13.59
N VAL A 34 -31.80 5.63 13.51
CA VAL A 34 -30.64 5.68 12.59
C VAL A 34 -31.22 5.99 11.21
N GLY A 35 -30.83 7.10 10.59
CA GLY A 35 -31.30 7.43 9.23
C GLY A 35 -31.01 6.26 8.29
N ASP A 36 -31.80 6.08 7.24
CA ASP A 36 -31.66 4.94 6.30
C ASP A 36 -30.22 4.74 5.80
N GLU A 37 -29.47 5.84 5.68
CA GLU A 37 -28.04 5.84 5.28
C GLU A 37 -27.07 5.25 6.30
N CYS A 38 -27.44 5.19 7.59
CA CYS A 38 -26.61 4.65 8.66
C CYS A 38 -26.96 3.20 9.02
N THR A 39 -28.00 2.64 8.42
CA THR A 39 -28.41 1.24 8.65
C THR A 39 -27.25 0.23 8.48
N PRO A 40 -26.35 0.35 7.49
CA PRO A 40 -25.21 -0.57 7.33
C PRO A 40 -24.23 -0.55 8.52
N PHE A 41 -24.24 0.50 9.32
CA PHE A 41 -23.33 0.67 10.45
C PHE A 41 -23.96 0.34 11.81
N ALA A 42 -25.20 -0.15 11.83
CA ALA A 42 -25.94 -0.43 13.06
C ALA A 42 -25.21 -1.38 14.04
N ALA A 43 -24.40 -2.31 13.51
CA ALA A 43 -23.61 -3.24 14.31
C ALA A 43 -22.43 -2.60 15.06
N TYR A 44 -22.09 -1.35 14.74
CA TYR A 44 -20.92 -0.63 15.28
C TYR A 44 -21.32 0.55 16.18
N LEU A 45 -22.59 0.71 16.51
CA LEU A 45 -23.11 1.78 17.38
C LEU A 45 -22.78 1.53 18.85
N GLY A 46 -22.95 2.56 19.68
CA GLY A 46 -22.74 2.49 21.15
C GLY A 46 -21.32 2.90 21.59
N HIS A 47 -20.59 3.57 20.72
CA HIS A 47 -19.24 4.07 20.99
C HIS A 47 -19.08 5.56 20.62
N GLU A 48 -20.18 6.32 20.66
CA GLU A 48 -20.24 7.73 20.26
C GLU A 48 -19.24 8.56 21.07
N GLY A 49 -18.46 9.38 20.35
CA GLY A 49 -17.42 10.22 20.95
C GLY A 49 -16.09 9.49 21.22
N ALA A 50 -16.02 8.18 20.98
CA ALA A 50 -14.76 7.45 21.09
C ALA A 50 -13.76 7.92 20.00
N LYS A 51 -12.48 7.94 20.38
CA LYS A 51 -11.36 8.27 19.49
C LYS A 51 -10.45 7.05 19.38
N VAL A 52 -10.18 6.60 18.15
CA VAL A 52 -9.32 5.47 17.85
C VAL A 52 -8.15 5.97 17.01
N THR A 53 -6.94 5.85 17.54
CA THR A 53 -5.71 6.24 16.84
C THR A 53 -5.30 5.15 15.85
N LEU A 54 -4.99 5.55 14.59
CA LEU A 54 -4.52 4.65 13.54
C LEU A 54 -3.19 5.16 12.98
N TYR A 55 -2.14 4.36 13.06
CA TYR A 55 -0.79 4.69 12.61
C TYR A 55 -0.33 3.81 11.45
N THR A 56 0.33 4.40 10.44
CA THR A 56 0.74 3.68 9.22
C THR A 56 1.91 4.37 8.49
N SER A 57 2.50 3.67 7.52
CA SER A 57 3.46 4.24 6.56
C SER A 57 2.82 4.99 5.39
N ILE A 58 1.50 4.89 5.22
CA ILE A 58 0.80 5.49 4.08
C ILE A 58 0.67 7.00 4.31
N THR A 59 1.17 7.77 3.34
CA THR A 59 1.16 9.24 3.34
C THR A 59 0.54 9.77 2.05
N ASP A 60 0.53 11.08 1.88
CA ASP A 60 0.15 11.77 0.64
C ASP A 60 -1.30 11.49 0.18
N VAL A 61 -1.48 11.33 -1.13
CA VAL A 61 -2.78 11.14 -1.77
C VAL A 61 -3.51 9.87 -1.31
N LEU A 62 -2.78 8.82 -0.97
CA LEU A 62 -3.38 7.57 -0.46
C LEU A 62 -3.92 7.74 0.95
N ALA A 63 -3.26 8.53 1.79
CA ALA A 63 -3.72 8.87 3.13
C ALA A 63 -5.08 9.60 3.09
N ASP A 64 -5.23 10.60 2.18
CA ASP A 64 -6.51 11.29 1.98
C ASP A 64 -7.62 10.31 1.56
N LYS A 65 -7.35 9.42 0.61
CA LYS A 65 -8.32 8.42 0.16
C LYS A 65 -8.72 7.45 1.27
N LEU A 66 -7.77 6.99 2.08
CA LEU A 66 -8.08 6.13 3.22
C LEU A 66 -8.99 6.84 4.21
N GLN A 67 -8.66 8.08 4.61
CA GLN A 67 -9.48 8.84 5.55
C GLN A 67 -10.90 9.06 5.02
N ARG A 68 -11.06 9.40 3.76
CA ARG A 68 -12.37 9.54 3.11
C ARG A 68 -13.15 8.24 3.01
N SER A 69 -12.48 7.07 2.99
CA SER A 69 -13.15 5.77 2.86
C SER A 69 -14.00 5.38 4.06
N TRP A 70 -13.74 5.97 5.24
CA TRP A 70 -14.49 5.71 6.47
C TRP A 70 -15.22 6.92 7.05
N GLU A 71 -15.28 8.04 6.31
CA GLU A 71 -16.03 9.25 6.75
C GLU A 71 -17.48 8.90 7.11
N LYS A 72 -18.17 8.14 6.24
CA LYS A 72 -19.56 7.75 6.49
C LYS A 72 -19.73 6.84 7.71
N PHE A 73 -18.78 5.93 7.94
CA PHE A 73 -18.74 5.14 9.17
C PHE A 73 -18.61 6.04 10.41
N SER A 74 -17.67 6.99 10.39
CA SER A 74 -17.45 7.93 11.49
C SER A 74 -18.67 8.82 11.75
N GLU A 75 -19.29 9.36 10.70
CA GLU A 75 -20.54 10.14 10.82
C GLU A 75 -21.67 9.34 11.48
N CYS A 76 -21.86 8.09 11.08
CA CYS A 76 -22.96 7.27 11.56
C CYS A 76 -22.73 6.71 12.96
N THR A 77 -21.50 6.37 13.31
CA THR A 77 -21.16 5.75 14.61
C THR A 77 -20.73 6.75 15.68
N GLY A 78 -20.34 7.96 15.28
CA GLY A 78 -19.72 8.92 16.18
C GLY A 78 -18.30 8.56 16.63
N ILE A 79 -17.70 7.50 16.07
CA ILE A 79 -16.30 7.13 16.33
C ILE A 79 -15.39 7.96 15.45
N THR A 80 -14.42 8.64 16.04
CA THR A 80 -13.36 9.36 15.30
C THR A 80 -12.16 8.43 15.10
N ILE A 81 -11.74 8.23 13.85
CA ILE A 81 -10.47 7.55 13.52
C ILE A 81 -9.41 8.63 13.33
N ASP A 82 -8.47 8.72 14.30
CA ASP A 82 -7.39 9.69 14.31
C ASP A 82 -6.18 9.12 13.54
N TYR A 83 -6.05 9.53 12.29
CA TYR A 83 -5.08 9.00 11.35
C TYR A 83 -3.75 9.70 11.45
N GLU A 84 -2.67 8.93 11.51
CA GLU A 84 -1.30 9.42 11.43
C GLU A 84 -0.47 8.56 10.44
N GLY A 85 0.07 9.19 9.39
CA GLY A 85 0.99 8.59 8.43
C GLY A 85 2.41 9.10 8.63
N SER A 86 3.43 8.22 8.47
CA SER A 86 4.83 8.61 8.60
C SER A 86 5.73 7.82 7.65
N THR A 87 6.65 8.51 6.99
CA THR A 87 7.73 7.90 6.19
C THR A 87 8.80 7.20 7.05
N ASP A 88 8.80 7.44 8.37
CA ASP A 88 9.68 6.82 9.35
C ASP A 88 8.91 5.80 10.23
N PHE A 89 7.85 5.23 9.66
CA PHE A 89 6.87 4.39 10.34
C PHE A 89 7.51 3.25 11.14
N GLU A 90 8.36 2.44 10.51
CA GLU A 90 8.92 1.22 11.11
C GLU A 90 9.71 1.54 12.38
N LYS A 91 10.56 2.55 12.30
CA LYS A 91 11.39 3.01 13.43
C LYS A 91 10.51 3.58 14.54
N GLN A 92 9.63 4.51 14.19
CA GLN A 92 8.78 5.19 15.17
C GLN A 92 7.80 4.24 15.85
N LEU A 93 7.26 3.24 15.14
CA LEU A 93 6.40 2.23 15.76
C LEU A 93 7.14 1.43 16.82
N VAL A 94 8.37 0.97 16.52
CA VAL A 94 9.21 0.24 17.48
C VAL A 94 9.51 1.09 18.71
N GLU A 95 9.82 2.36 18.52
CA GLU A 95 10.10 3.30 19.61
C GLU A 95 8.85 3.56 20.47
N ARG A 96 7.68 3.79 19.86
CA ARG A 96 6.41 4.00 20.55
C ARG A 96 6.01 2.78 21.41
N VAL A 97 6.08 1.60 20.81
CA VAL A 97 5.78 0.33 21.51
C VAL A 97 6.75 0.10 22.66
N GLY A 98 8.06 0.31 22.43
CA GLY A 98 9.09 0.19 23.46
C GLY A 98 8.93 1.18 24.61
N ALA A 99 8.35 2.35 24.35
CA ALA A 99 8.04 3.37 25.35
C ALA A 99 6.68 3.16 26.07
N GLY A 100 5.95 2.06 25.77
CA GLY A 100 4.62 1.77 26.32
C GLY A 100 3.52 2.72 25.84
N ARG A 101 3.67 3.32 24.68
CA ARG A 101 2.72 4.27 24.05
C ARG A 101 2.39 3.88 22.62
N PRO A 102 1.92 2.63 22.36
CA PRO A 102 1.51 2.24 21.02
C PRO A 102 0.27 3.04 20.58
N PRO A 103 0.00 3.12 19.26
CA PRO A 103 -1.31 3.53 18.75
C PRO A 103 -2.35 2.43 19.08
N ASP A 104 -3.65 2.74 18.96
CA ASP A 104 -4.70 1.72 19.11
C ASP A 104 -4.66 0.73 17.97
N LEU A 105 -4.51 1.24 16.74
CA LEU A 105 -4.47 0.48 15.50
C LEU A 105 -3.20 0.80 14.70
N THR A 106 -2.73 -0.19 13.98
CA THR A 106 -1.65 -0.01 13.01
C THR A 106 -1.99 -0.76 11.72
N VAL A 107 -1.77 -0.08 10.59
CA VAL A 107 -1.75 -0.70 9.27
C VAL A 107 -0.30 -1.04 8.94
N PHE A 108 0.03 -2.33 9.02
CA PHE A 108 1.36 -2.88 8.80
C PHE A 108 1.58 -3.22 7.32
N PRO A 109 2.54 -2.63 6.63
CA PRO A 109 2.96 -3.11 5.32
C PRO A 109 3.82 -4.38 5.40
N GLN A 110 4.47 -4.65 6.58
CA GLN A 110 5.41 -5.76 6.74
C GLN A 110 4.87 -6.84 7.69
N PRO A 111 4.50 -8.04 7.19
CA PRO A 111 4.19 -9.20 8.05
C PRO A 111 5.34 -9.58 9.01
N GLY A 112 6.60 -9.36 8.63
CA GLY A 112 7.75 -9.57 9.51
C GLY A 112 7.77 -8.65 10.73
N LEU A 113 7.46 -7.36 10.54
CA LEU A 113 7.33 -6.39 11.65
C LEU A 113 6.13 -6.73 12.53
N LEU A 114 4.99 -7.06 11.93
CA LEU A 114 3.79 -7.53 12.64
C LEU A 114 4.12 -8.74 13.51
N ALA A 115 4.79 -9.75 12.95
CA ALA A 115 5.19 -10.95 13.69
C ALA A 115 6.13 -10.61 14.87
N SER A 116 7.06 -9.69 14.68
CA SER A 116 7.94 -9.20 15.76
C SER A 116 7.14 -8.56 16.91
N MET A 117 6.14 -7.72 16.59
CA MET A 117 5.28 -7.09 17.60
C MET A 117 4.38 -8.10 18.32
N ALA A 118 3.82 -9.08 17.60
CA ALA A 118 3.00 -10.15 18.17
C ALA A 118 3.81 -11.03 19.16
N ARG A 119 5.03 -11.45 18.77
CA ARG A 119 5.91 -12.26 19.63
C ARG A 119 6.38 -11.53 20.87
N LYS A 120 6.50 -10.20 20.82
CA LYS A 120 6.74 -9.35 21.99
C LYS A 120 5.52 -9.19 22.91
N GLY A 121 4.36 -9.74 22.52
CA GLY A 121 3.11 -9.60 23.26
C GLY A 121 2.50 -8.19 23.21
N ALA A 122 2.94 -7.36 22.27
CA ALA A 122 2.44 -5.99 22.12
C ALA A 122 1.09 -5.95 21.41
N LEU A 123 0.88 -6.81 20.40
CA LEU A 123 -0.37 -6.88 19.65
C LEU A 123 -1.44 -7.70 20.40
N LYS A 124 -2.67 -7.26 20.28
CA LYS A 124 -3.85 -8.01 20.68
C LYS A 124 -4.26 -8.98 19.58
N PRO A 125 -4.75 -10.18 19.90
CA PRO A 125 -5.34 -11.06 18.92
C PRO A 125 -6.52 -10.39 18.22
N ALA A 126 -6.71 -10.68 16.93
CA ALA A 126 -7.89 -10.25 16.21
C ALA A 126 -9.17 -10.80 16.87
N THR A 127 -10.24 -10.00 16.89
CA THR A 127 -11.52 -10.43 17.43
C THR A 127 -12.12 -11.55 16.59
N GLU A 128 -13.06 -12.31 17.17
CA GLU A 128 -13.78 -13.36 16.46
C GLU A 128 -14.49 -12.83 15.20
N GLN A 129 -15.06 -11.62 15.27
CA GLN A 129 -15.72 -10.98 14.13
C GLN A 129 -14.73 -10.70 13.00
N VAL A 130 -13.54 -10.19 13.31
CA VAL A 130 -12.47 -9.92 12.33
C VAL A 130 -11.97 -11.22 11.71
N ALA A 131 -11.78 -12.27 12.51
CA ALA A 131 -11.39 -13.59 12.03
C ALA A 131 -12.44 -14.18 11.08
N THR A 132 -13.73 -14.09 11.44
CA THR A 132 -14.86 -14.55 10.63
C THR A 132 -14.94 -13.79 9.29
N ASN A 133 -14.80 -12.48 9.31
CA ASN A 133 -14.77 -11.66 8.09
C ASN A 133 -13.62 -12.09 7.18
N THR A 134 -12.43 -12.31 7.76
CA THR A 134 -11.25 -12.74 7.02
C THR A 134 -11.44 -14.13 6.41
N ASP A 135 -11.94 -15.10 7.17
CA ASP A 135 -12.20 -16.47 6.67
C ASP A 135 -13.24 -16.50 5.55
N LYS A 136 -14.19 -15.58 5.59
CA LYS A 136 -15.25 -15.50 4.58
C LYS A 136 -14.80 -14.83 3.29
N TRP A 137 -13.95 -13.81 3.36
CA TRP A 137 -13.71 -12.89 2.26
C TRP A 137 -12.28 -12.87 1.72
N TRP A 138 -11.35 -13.57 2.37
CA TRP A 138 -9.96 -13.65 1.95
C TRP A 138 -9.51 -15.09 1.81
N SER A 139 -8.50 -15.35 0.99
CA SER A 139 -7.91 -16.69 0.91
C SER A 139 -7.13 -17.02 2.19
N ALA A 140 -6.96 -18.33 2.43
CA ALA A 140 -6.14 -18.82 3.55
C ALA A 140 -4.69 -18.31 3.49
N ASP A 141 -4.14 -18.10 2.28
CA ASP A 141 -2.81 -17.54 2.11
C ASP A 141 -2.71 -16.11 2.63
N TRP A 142 -3.71 -15.26 2.35
CA TRP A 142 -3.75 -13.90 2.90
C TRP A 142 -3.86 -13.91 4.42
N LYS A 143 -4.73 -14.75 5.00
CA LYS A 143 -4.86 -14.87 6.46
C LYS A 143 -3.56 -15.32 7.13
N ARG A 144 -2.79 -16.19 6.46
CA ARG A 144 -1.51 -16.68 6.97
C ARG A 144 -0.52 -15.56 7.27
N TYR A 145 -0.46 -14.50 6.46
CA TYR A 145 0.45 -13.36 6.68
C TYR A 145 0.11 -12.54 7.93
N GLY A 146 -1.15 -12.55 8.37
CA GLY A 146 -1.60 -11.94 9.63
C GLY A 146 -1.59 -12.90 10.83
N THR A 147 -1.14 -14.16 10.63
CA THR A 147 -1.11 -15.21 11.66
C THR A 147 0.33 -15.44 12.14
N VAL A 148 0.54 -15.39 13.43
CA VAL A 148 1.85 -15.57 14.07
C VAL A 148 1.75 -16.68 15.09
N ASP A 149 2.62 -17.71 14.98
CA ASP A 149 2.69 -18.84 15.89
C ASP A 149 1.31 -19.48 16.14
N GLY A 150 0.52 -19.65 15.05
CA GLY A 150 -0.81 -20.25 15.05
C GLY A 150 -1.95 -19.34 15.54
N LYS A 151 -1.69 -18.09 15.91
CA LYS A 151 -2.68 -17.15 16.39
C LYS A 151 -2.86 -15.98 15.41
N PHE A 152 -4.11 -15.64 15.08
CA PHE A 152 -4.44 -14.56 14.15
C PHE A 152 -4.44 -13.21 14.86
N TYR A 153 -3.69 -12.22 14.33
CA TYR A 153 -3.49 -10.91 14.93
C TYR A 153 -3.95 -9.75 14.05
N ALA A 154 -3.88 -9.89 12.72
CA ALA A 154 -4.16 -8.77 11.83
C ALA A 154 -4.90 -9.22 10.57
N ALA A 155 -6.00 -8.51 10.25
CA ALA A 155 -6.75 -8.74 9.04
C ALA A 155 -5.99 -8.19 7.82
N PRO A 156 -5.99 -8.89 6.66
CA PRO A 156 -5.59 -8.27 5.41
C PRO A 156 -6.42 -7.01 5.15
N PHE A 157 -5.78 -5.94 4.69
CA PHE A 157 -6.38 -4.62 4.54
C PHE A 157 -6.45 -4.22 3.07
N THR A 158 -5.29 -4.04 2.42
CA THR A 158 -5.20 -3.79 0.98
C THR A 158 -4.27 -4.81 0.32
N ALA A 159 -4.15 -4.74 -1.02
CA ALA A 159 -3.24 -5.57 -1.78
C ALA A 159 -2.63 -4.79 -2.94
N ASN A 160 -1.41 -5.14 -3.34
CA ASN A 160 -0.67 -4.50 -4.42
C ASN A 160 -0.02 -5.55 -5.32
N VAL A 161 0.00 -5.28 -6.63
CA VAL A 161 0.85 -5.97 -7.60
C VAL A 161 2.13 -5.17 -7.76
N LYS A 162 3.29 -5.76 -7.42
CA LYS A 162 4.60 -5.11 -7.55
C LYS A 162 5.29 -5.37 -8.90
N SER A 163 4.80 -6.33 -9.69
CA SER A 163 5.37 -6.78 -10.96
C SER A 163 4.92 -5.94 -12.15
N PHE A 164 4.92 -4.60 -12.04
CA PHE A 164 4.56 -3.72 -13.16
C PHE A 164 5.73 -2.89 -13.67
N VAL A 165 5.67 -2.62 -14.99
CA VAL A 165 6.50 -1.63 -15.67
C VAL A 165 5.58 -0.57 -16.28
N TRP A 166 5.69 0.64 -15.76
CA TRP A 166 4.96 1.82 -16.23
C TRP A 166 5.61 2.40 -17.46
N TYR A 167 4.81 2.87 -18.43
CA TYR A 167 5.28 3.43 -19.70
C TYR A 167 4.25 4.42 -20.27
N SER A 168 4.65 5.20 -21.28
CA SER A 168 3.73 6.04 -22.03
C SER A 168 3.26 5.32 -23.31
N PRO A 169 1.96 4.91 -23.41
CA PRO A 169 1.42 4.33 -24.63
C PRO A 169 1.57 5.25 -25.85
N LYS A 170 1.41 6.56 -25.65
CA LYS A 170 1.57 7.57 -26.73
C LYS A 170 3.01 7.62 -27.23
N LEU A 171 3.99 7.57 -26.34
CA LEU A 171 5.41 7.50 -26.74
C LEU A 171 5.68 6.21 -27.50
N PHE A 172 5.22 5.08 -27.00
CA PHE A 172 5.42 3.78 -27.64
C PHE A 172 4.83 3.76 -29.04
N THR A 173 3.59 4.18 -29.20
CA THR A 173 2.92 4.27 -30.49
C THR A 173 3.68 5.21 -31.45
N SER A 174 4.09 6.40 -31.01
CA SER A 174 4.75 7.40 -31.85
C SER A 174 6.14 6.97 -32.34
N LYS A 175 6.83 6.11 -31.56
CA LYS A 175 8.17 5.60 -31.85
C LYS A 175 8.19 4.19 -32.45
N GLY A 176 7.02 3.56 -32.60
CA GLY A 176 6.91 2.16 -33.06
C GLY A 176 7.59 1.19 -32.07
N TYR A 177 7.43 1.44 -30.77
CA TYR A 177 7.82 0.53 -29.71
C TYR A 177 6.67 -0.41 -29.39
N THR A 178 6.98 -1.66 -29.08
CA THR A 178 6.02 -2.67 -28.65
C THR A 178 6.25 -3.03 -27.20
N VAL A 179 5.17 -3.33 -26.45
CA VAL A 179 5.31 -3.88 -25.10
C VAL A 179 6.00 -5.24 -25.19
N PRO A 180 7.11 -5.45 -24.45
CA PRO A 180 7.88 -6.68 -24.53
C PRO A 180 7.13 -7.83 -23.85
N SER A 181 7.24 -9.04 -24.45
CA SER A 181 6.65 -10.28 -23.95
C SER A 181 7.67 -11.17 -23.22
N SER A 182 8.97 -10.84 -23.33
CA SER A 182 10.05 -11.52 -22.64
C SER A 182 11.08 -10.52 -22.10
N TRP A 183 11.93 -10.98 -21.17
CA TRP A 183 13.04 -10.16 -20.65
C TRP A 183 14.02 -9.74 -21.77
N ASP A 184 14.35 -10.67 -22.68
CA ASP A 184 15.26 -10.37 -23.78
C ASP A 184 14.70 -9.30 -24.72
N GLU A 185 13.38 -9.34 -25.01
CA GLU A 185 12.71 -8.28 -25.77
C GLU A 185 12.73 -6.94 -25.00
N MET A 186 12.60 -6.97 -23.66
CA MET A 186 12.67 -5.77 -22.83
C MET A 186 14.06 -5.14 -22.85
N ILE A 187 15.12 -5.95 -22.83
CA ILE A 187 16.51 -5.47 -22.99
C ILE A 187 16.74 -4.94 -24.39
N ALA A 188 16.30 -5.66 -25.44
CA ALA A 188 16.41 -5.17 -26.82
C ALA A 188 15.65 -3.84 -27.04
N LEU A 189 14.47 -3.70 -26.43
CA LEU A 189 13.74 -2.42 -26.43
C LEU A 189 14.54 -1.32 -25.70
N SER A 190 15.15 -1.65 -24.57
CA SER A 190 15.99 -0.72 -23.82
C SER A 190 17.18 -0.24 -24.66
N ASP A 191 17.85 -1.14 -25.38
CA ASP A 191 18.92 -0.78 -26.31
C ASP A 191 18.43 0.14 -27.44
N LYS A 192 17.27 -0.18 -28.04
CA LYS A 192 16.66 0.63 -29.11
C LYS A 192 16.34 2.05 -28.61
N ILE A 193 15.77 2.17 -27.40
CA ILE A 193 15.47 3.46 -26.78
C ILE A 193 16.78 4.23 -26.49
N ALA A 194 17.77 3.58 -25.87
CA ALA A 194 19.07 4.20 -25.59
C ALA A 194 19.77 4.70 -26.84
N ALA A 195 19.70 3.96 -27.94
CA ALA A 195 20.26 4.36 -29.26
C ALA A 195 19.57 5.62 -29.83
N SER A 196 18.32 5.92 -29.44
CA SER A 196 17.62 7.15 -29.80
C SER A 196 18.05 8.39 -29.00
N GLY A 197 18.93 8.23 -28.00
CA GLY A 197 19.41 9.30 -27.13
C GLY A 197 18.51 9.50 -25.89
N VAL A 198 17.43 8.73 -25.73
CA VAL A 198 16.55 8.75 -24.56
C VAL A 198 16.98 7.64 -23.59
N LYS A 199 16.93 7.91 -22.29
CA LYS A 199 17.16 6.85 -21.29
C LYS A 199 15.95 5.91 -21.25
N PRO A 200 16.14 4.57 -21.41
CA PRO A 200 15.00 3.66 -21.33
C PRO A 200 14.35 3.62 -19.95
N TRP A 201 15.12 3.83 -18.88
CA TRP A 201 14.63 3.67 -17.53
C TRP A 201 14.75 4.92 -16.66
N CYS A 202 13.71 5.20 -15.90
CA CYS A 202 13.73 6.08 -14.75
C CYS A 202 13.57 5.26 -13.47
N ALA A 203 14.26 5.67 -12.41
CA ALA A 203 14.15 5.03 -11.10
C ALA A 203 14.40 6.04 -9.97
N GLY A 204 13.70 5.87 -8.86
CA GLY A 204 13.90 6.56 -7.59
C GLY A 204 13.65 5.58 -6.46
N ILE A 205 14.49 5.60 -5.42
CA ILE A 205 14.43 4.66 -4.31
C ILE A 205 14.42 5.33 -2.93
N MET A 206 14.50 6.68 -2.90
CA MET A 206 14.48 7.40 -1.63
C MET A 206 13.07 7.35 -1.02
N SER A 207 13.00 6.98 0.26
CA SER A 207 11.77 6.84 1.04
C SER A 207 12.04 6.98 2.55
N GLY A 208 12.69 8.08 2.97
CA GLY A 208 13.07 8.25 4.37
C GLY A 208 13.93 7.10 4.88
N GLU A 209 13.61 6.56 6.04
CA GLU A 209 14.30 5.40 6.62
C GLU A 209 14.10 4.10 5.81
N ALA A 210 13.04 4.03 4.99
CA ALA A 210 12.76 2.90 4.11
C ALA A 210 13.50 2.98 2.75
N THR A 211 14.42 3.94 2.58
CA THR A 211 15.20 4.08 1.35
C THR A 211 15.86 2.76 0.96
N GLY A 212 15.62 2.30 -0.28
CA GLY A 212 16.16 1.04 -0.82
C GLY A 212 15.09 0.00 -1.20
N TRP A 213 13.88 0.05 -0.60
CA TRP A 213 12.83 -0.92 -0.87
C TRP A 213 12.48 -1.09 -2.37
N PRO A 214 12.51 -0.08 -3.25
CA PRO A 214 12.21 -0.35 -4.65
C PRO A 214 13.26 -1.22 -5.35
N VAL A 215 14.49 -1.31 -4.82
CA VAL A 215 15.53 -2.20 -5.38
C VAL A 215 15.39 -3.62 -4.80
N THR A 216 14.93 -3.78 -3.55
CA THR A 216 14.60 -5.13 -3.05
C THR A 216 13.51 -5.75 -3.90
N ASP A 217 12.47 -4.99 -4.24
CA ASP A 217 11.41 -5.40 -5.17
C ASP A 217 11.95 -5.88 -6.53
N TRP A 218 12.94 -5.18 -7.08
CA TRP A 218 13.59 -5.62 -8.32
C TRP A 218 14.29 -6.96 -8.17
N LEU A 219 15.09 -7.13 -7.11
CA LEU A 219 15.80 -8.39 -6.85
C LEU A 219 14.81 -9.53 -6.65
N GLU A 220 13.79 -9.34 -5.85
CA GLU A 220 12.77 -10.32 -5.51
C GLU A 220 11.99 -10.77 -6.75
N ASP A 221 11.56 -9.83 -7.55
CA ASP A 221 10.80 -10.08 -8.77
C ASP A 221 11.65 -10.81 -9.83
N VAL A 222 12.93 -10.44 -9.97
CA VAL A 222 13.88 -11.14 -10.84
C VAL A 222 14.19 -12.55 -10.30
N LEU A 223 14.36 -12.72 -8.98
CA LEU A 223 14.59 -14.01 -8.36
C LEU A 223 13.42 -14.99 -8.60
N LEU A 224 12.18 -14.53 -8.45
CA LEU A 224 10.99 -15.33 -8.77
C LEU A 224 10.99 -15.80 -10.23
N ARG A 225 11.47 -14.97 -11.17
CA ARG A 225 11.50 -15.26 -12.61
C ARG A 225 12.70 -16.08 -13.06
N THR A 226 13.73 -16.18 -12.22
CA THR A 226 14.96 -16.94 -12.55
C THR A 226 15.07 -18.24 -11.75
N ALA A 227 14.85 -18.18 -10.43
CA ALA A 227 14.99 -19.33 -9.55
C ALA A 227 13.65 -20.01 -9.19
N GLY A 228 12.53 -19.25 -9.30
CA GLY A 228 11.18 -19.75 -9.01
C GLY A 228 10.76 -19.61 -7.55
N ALA A 229 9.48 -19.87 -7.29
CA ALA A 229 8.84 -19.63 -6.00
C ALA A 229 9.43 -20.47 -4.85
N GLU A 230 9.83 -21.71 -5.11
CA GLU A 230 10.39 -22.59 -4.07
C GLU A 230 11.72 -22.03 -3.53
N VAL A 231 12.61 -21.56 -4.41
CA VAL A 231 13.88 -20.95 -3.99
C VAL A 231 13.62 -19.63 -3.26
N TYR A 232 12.66 -18.86 -3.74
CA TYR A 232 12.24 -17.61 -3.11
C TYR A 232 11.75 -17.83 -1.67
N ASP A 233 10.86 -18.81 -1.47
CA ASP A 233 10.32 -19.16 -0.15
C ASP A 233 11.43 -19.59 0.82
N LYS A 234 12.37 -20.43 0.35
CA LYS A 234 13.53 -20.86 1.13
C LYS A 234 14.49 -19.72 1.48
N TRP A 235 14.64 -18.75 0.57
CA TRP A 235 15.47 -17.56 0.83
C TRP A 235 14.85 -16.67 1.91
N ILE A 236 13.54 -16.42 1.86
CA ILE A 236 12.82 -15.68 2.91
C ILE A 236 12.93 -16.39 4.27
N ALA A 237 12.87 -17.72 4.28
CA ALA A 237 12.99 -18.53 5.50
C ALA A 237 14.43 -18.69 5.99
N HIS A 238 15.43 -18.10 5.30
CA HIS A 238 16.86 -18.26 5.57
C HIS A 238 17.38 -19.74 5.45
N GLU A 239 16.64 -20.56 4.69
CA GLU A 239 17.14 -21.88 4.27
C GLU A 239 18.08 -21.79 3.05
N VAL A 240 18.05 -20.65 2.36
CA VAL A 240 18.98 -20.24 1.32
C VAL A 240 19.60 -18.91 1.74
N ALA A 241 20.90 -18.85 1.79
CA ALA A 241 21.66 -17.70 2.23
C ALA A 241 21.55 -16.51 1.24
N PHE A 242 21.74 -15.28 1.71
CA PHE A 242 21.75 -14.08 0.86
C PHE A 242 22.88 -14.07 -0.15
N ASP A 243 24.01 -14.66 0.14
CA ASP A 243 25.15 -14.76 -0.78
C ASP A 243 25.13 -16.01 -1.67
N ASP A 244 24.02 -16.76 -1.69
CA ASP A 244 23.81 -17.87 -2.62
C ASP A 244 24.01 -17.40 -4.07
N PRO A 245 24.65 -18.22 -4.93
CA PRO A 245 24.90 -17.87 -6.33
C PRO A 245 23.66 -17.45 -7.12
N ARG A 246 22.48 -18.01 -6.80
CA ARG A 246 21.20 -17.66 -7.47
C ARG A 246 20.73 -16.25 -7.11
N ILE A 247 20.87 -15.85 -5.83
CA ILE A 247 20.54 -14.51 -5.37
C ILE A 247 21.49 -13.50 -5.99
N ARG A 248 22.77 -13.82 -6.00
CA ARG A 248 23.80 -13.01 -6.66
C ARG A 248 23.50 -12.80 -8.14
N ALA A 249 23.20 -13.88 -8.88
CA ALA A 249 22.88 -13.80 -10.31
C ALA A 249 21.62 -12.94 -10.57
N ALA A 250 20.60 -13.04 -9.69
CA ALA A 250 19.41 -12.20 -9.80
C ALA A 250 19.74 -10.72 -9.58
N LEU A 251 20.54 -10.37 -8.56
CA LEU A 251 20.94 -8.99 -8.33
C LEU A 251 21.85 -8.43 -9.43
N ASP A 252 22.77 -9.23 -9.94
CA ASP A 252 23.63 -8.83 -11.07
C ASP A 252 22.78 -8.54 -12.33
N ARG A 253 21.72 -9.32 -12.58
CA ARG A 253 20.75 -9.08 -13.65
C ARG A 253 19.95 -7.79 -13.45
N VAL A 254 19.55 -7.46 -12.25
CA VAL A 254 18.98 -6.14 -11.92
C VAL A 254 20.00 -5.02 -12.26
N GLY A 255 21.28 -5.29 -12.02
CA GLY A 255 22.38 -4.37 -12.33
C GLY A 255 22.57 -4.09 -13.83
N GLU A 256 22.22 -5.03 -14.71
CA GLU A 256 22.21 -4.81 -16.17
C GLU A 256 21.32 -3.62 -16.55
N ILE A 257 20.27 -3.33 -15.76
CA ILE A 257 19.38 -2.19 -15.93
C ILE A 257 19.82 -1.02 -15.05
N LEU A 258 19.72 -1.18 -13.72
CA LEU A 258 19.82 -0.07 -12.79
C LEU A 258 21.25 0.52 -12.66
N LYS A 259 22.28 -0.26 -12.97
CA LYS A 259 23.68 0.21 -12.94
C LYS A 259 24.25 0.53 -14.32
N ASN A 260 23.44 0.42 -15.37
CA ASN A 260 23.85 0.72 -16.73
C ASN A 260 23.72 2.24 -17.01
N PRO A 261 24.84 2.95 -17.23
CA PRO A 261 24.80 4.39 -17.46
C PRO A 261 24.14 4.79 -18.79
N LYS A 262 23.97 3.85 -19.73
CA LYS A 262 23.22 4.09 -20.97
C LYS A 262 21.71 4.02 -20.72
N TYR A 263 21.26 3.27 -19.70
CA TYR A 263 19.86 2.98 -19.46
C TYR A 263 19.21 3.94 -18.48
N VAL A 264 19.89 4.34 -17.43
CA VAL A 264 19.38 5.19 -16.35
C VAL A 264 20.14 6.53 -16.31
N ASN A 265 19.64 7.56 -15.73
CA ASN A 265 18.36 7.84 -15.14
C ASN A 265 17.77 9.11 -15.82
N GLY A 266 16.89 8.94 -16.78
CA GLY A 266 16.36 10.05 -17.58
C GLY A 266 15.74 11.13 -16.72
N GLY A 267 16.23 12.37 -16.89
CA GLY A 267 15.73 13.52 -16.18
C GLY A 267 16.33 13.77 -14.79
N PHE A 268 17.03 12.80 -14.19
CA PHE A 268 17.59 12.90 -12.84
C PHE A 268 19.13 12.82 -12.76
N GLY A 269 19.82 12.42 -13.83
CA GLY A 269 21.28 12.29 -13.86
C GLY A 269 21.76 10.86 -14.11
N ASP A 270 22.74 10.40 -13.32
CA ASP A 270 23.37 9.07 -13.46
C ASP A 270 22.77 8.01 -12.51
N VAL A 271 23.41 6.84 -12.44
CA VAL A 271 23.06 5.74 -11.55
C VAL A 271 22.89 6.20 -10.08
N ARG A 272 23.76 7.09 -9.60
CA ARG A 272 23.75 7.52 -8.19
C ARG A 272 22.56 8.42 -7.87
N SER A 273 21.96 9.05 -8.87
CA SER A 273 20.74 9.86 -8.69
C SER A 273 19.57 9.00 -8.25
N ILE A 274 19.55 7.70 -8.55
CA ILE A 274 18.52 6.74 -8.12
C ILE A 274 18.36 6.77 -6.60
N ALA A 275 19.46 6.77 -5.85
CA ALA A 275 19.43 6.78 -4.38
C ALA A 275 19.00 8.13 -3.76
N LYS A 276 18.91 9.19 -4.56
CA LYS A 276 18.57 10.55 -4.12
C LYS A 276 17.23 11.04 -4.66
N THR A 277 16.58 10.25 -5.50
CA THR A 277 15.29 10.54 -6.11
C THR A 277 14.20 9.82 -5.31
N GLY A 278 13.17 10.53 -4.91
CA GLY A 278 11.99 9.95 -4.24
C GLY A 278 11.32 8.89 -5.11
N PHE A 279 10.84 7.82 -4.50
CA PHE A 279 10.14 6.78 -5.26
C PHE A 279 8.88 7.34 -5.93
N GLN A 280 8.21 8.32 -5.31
CA GLN A 280 7.04 9.00 -5.86
C GLN A 280 7.36 9.77 -7.15
N GLU A 281 8.55 10.36 -7.22
CA GLU A 281 8.98 11.18 -8.36
C GLU A 281 9.63 10.33 -9.46
N GLY A 282 10.08 9.12 -9.10
CA GLY A 282 10.97 8.30 -9.91
C GLY A 282 10.49 8.00 -11.32
N GLY A 283 9.18 7.90 -11.56
CA GLY A 283 8.59 7.64 -12.88
C GLY A 283 8.11 8.89 -13.63
N GLN A 284 8.00 10.04 -12.96
CA GLN A 284 7.37 11.23 -13.55
C GLN A 284 8.02 11.74 -14.85
N PRO A 285 9.35 11.64 -15.03
CA PRO A 285 10.00 12.05 -16.30
C PRO A 285 9.54 11.29 -17.55
N ILE A 286 8.76 10.20 -17.40
CA ILE A 286 8.09 9.53 -18.53
C ILE A 286 7.13 10.49 -19.24
N LEU A 287 6.42 11.34 -18.50
CA LEU A 287 5.49 12.32 -19.04
C LEU A 287 6.18 13.34 -19.96
N ASP A 288 7.43 13.67 -19.67
CA ASP A 288 8.26 14.58 -20.46
C ASP A 288 9.12 13.85 -21.50
N HIS A 289 8.94 12.54 -21.67
CA HIS A 289 9.72 11.68 -22.57
C HIS A 289 11.25 11.70 -22.30
N LYS A 290 11.66 12.02 -21.07
CA LYS A 290 13.06 11.98 -20.63
C LYS A 290 13.53 10.57 -20.32
N CYS A 291 12.59 9.68 -20.01
CA CYS A 291 12.75 8.23 -19.98
C CYS A 291 11.47 7.55 -20.51
N ALA A 292 11.52 6.25 -20.75
CA ALA A 292 10.44 5.53 -21.39
C ALA A 292 9.69 4.56 -20.45
N MET A 293 10.37 4.03 -19.44
CA MET A 293 9.88 2.98 -18.56
C MET A 293 10.26 3.23 -17.10
N HIS A 294 9.42 2.75 -16.18
CA HIS A 294 9.64 2.78 -14.73
C HIS A 294 9.02 1.54 -14.08
N ARG A 295 9.81 0.72 -13.38
CA ARG A 295 9.25 -0.42 -12.63
C ARG A 295 8.78 0.05 -11.26
N GLN A 296 7.49 -0.14 -10.97
CA GLN A 296 6.89 0.21 -9.69
C GLN A 296 5.54 -0.50 -9.51
N ALA A 297 5.12 -0.68 -8.26
CA ALA A 297 3.88 -1.35 -7.89
C ALA A 297 2.61 -0.65 -8.41
N SER A 298 1.47 -1.36 -8.35
CA SER A 298 0.17 -0.86 -8.81
C SER A 298 -0.29 0.42 -8.09
N PHE A 299 0.03 0.60 -6.81
CA PHE A 299 -0.30 1.82 -6.05
C PHE A 299 0.31 3.09 -6.66
N TYR A 300 1.35 2.94 -7.49
CA TYR A 300 1.97 4.06 -8.19
C TYR A 300 0.98 4.80 -9.11
N ALA A 301 -0.13 4.18 -9.47
CA ALA A 301 -1.25 4.85 -10.14
C ALA A 301 -1.67 6.16 -9.43
N SER A 302 -1.56 6.22 -8.10
CA SER A 302 -1.90 7.40 -7.31
C SER A 302 -0.79 8.45 -7.23
N GLN A 303 0.41 8.15 -7.72
CA GLN A 303 1.55 9.07 -7.71
C GLN A 303 1.65 9.92 -8.99
N TRP A 304 0.89 9.58 -10.03
CA TRP A 304 0.84 10.40 -11.23
C TRP A 304 0.10 11.71 -10.97
N PRO A 305 0.55 12.84 -11.56
CA PRO A 305 -0.11 14.12 -11.40
C PRO A 305 -1.60 14.11 -11.78
N ASN A 306 -2.39 14.96 -11.14
CA ASN A 306 -3.80 15.11 -11.46
C ASN A 306 -4.01 15.41 -12.95
N GLY A 307 -4.99 14.73 -13.56
CA GLY A 307 -5.32 14.88 -14.98
C GLY A 307 -4.56 13.93 -15.92
N VAL A 308 -3.58 13.17 -15.42
CA VAL A 308 -2.93 12.11 -16.20
C VAL A 308 -3.89 10.96 -16.43
N LYS A 309 -4.16 10.64 -17.71
CA LYS A 309 -5.02 9.52 -18.09
C LYS A 309 -4.26 8.20 -18.00
N ILE A 310 -4.62 7.34 -17.03
CA ILE A 310 -4.02 6.02 -16.84
C ILE A 310 -4.88 4.98 -17.58
N ALA A 311 -4.48 4.63 -18.81
CA ALA A 311 -5.17 3.67 -19.65
C ALA A 311 -4.27 3.23 -20.82
N GLU A 312 -4.64 2.15 -21.51
CA GLU A 312 -3.92 1.63 -22.68
C GLU A 312 -3.83 2.65 -23.84
N ASP A 313 -4.81 3.55 -23.94
CA ASP A 313 -4.84 4.68 -24.89
C ASP A 313 -4.49 6.02 -24.21
N GLY A 314 -4.00 5.98 -22.98
CA GLY A 314 -3.76 7.14 -22.13
C GLY A 314 -2.36 7.74 -22.24
N ASP A 315 -2.05 8.59 -21.26
CA ASP A 315 -0.74 9.20 -21.11
C ASP A 315 0.25 8.19 -20.52
N ILE A 316 -0.23 7.40 -19.57
CA ILE A 316 0.51 6.38 -18.83
C ILE A 316 -0.32 5.10 -18.76
N TYR A 317 0.35 3.95 -18.85
CA TYR A 317 -0.18 2.64 -18.51
C TYR A 317 0.93 1.75 -17.95
N ALA A 318 0.60 0.53 -17.54
CA ALA A 318 1.59 -0.44 -17.09
C ALA A 318 1.39 -1.78 -17.77
N PHE A 319 2.49 -2.49 -17.98
CA PHE A 319 2.48 -3.89 -18.38
C PHE A 319 3.12 -4.76 -17.30
N TYR A 320 2.74 -6.03 -17.30
CA TYR A 320 3.33 -7.03 -16.42
C TYR A 320 4.81 -7.22 -16.76
N LEU A 321 5.69 -7.19 -15.75
CA LEU A 321 7.13 -7.45 -15.93
C LEU A 321 7.31 -8.82 -16.61
N PRO A 322 7.93 -8.89 -17.80
CA PRO A 322 7.94 -10.11 -18.59
C PRO A 322 8.73 -11.25 -17.94
N PRO A 323 8.46 -12.51 -18.32
CA PRO A 323 9.21 -13.65 -17.83
C PRO A 323 10.67 -13.63 -18.28
N ILE A 324 11.56 -14.15 -17.43
CA ILE A 324 12.97 -14.42 -17.75
C ILE A 324 13.12 -15.89 -18.17
N ASP A 325 12.67 -16.80 -17.33
CA ASP A 325 12.57 -18.21 -17.60
C ASP A 325 11.09 -18.62 -17.65
N SER A 326 10.59 -18.94 -18.84
CA SER A 326 9.18 -19.31 -19.04
C SER A 326 8.77 -20.58 -18.28
N THR A 327 9.72 -21.41 -17.85
CA THR A 327 9.43 -22.60 -17.04
C THR A 327 9.03 -22.27 -15.60
N LYS A 328 9.23 -21.03 -15.17
CA LYS A 328 8.82 -20.54 -13.82
C LYS A 328 7.37 -20.07 -13.75
N GLY A 329 6.61 -20.19 -14.84
CA GLY A 329 5.21 -19.81 -14.90
C GLY A 329 5.01 -18.29 -14.97
N LYS A 330 3.95 -17.82 -14.32
CA LYS A 330 3.57 -16.40 -14.26
C LYS A 330 3.66 -15.89 -12.81
N PRO A 331 4.87 -15.64 -12.29
CA PRO A 331 5.01 -15.17 -10.91
C PRO A 331 4.61 -13.70 -10.78
N ILE A 332 3.88 -13.38 -9.71
CA ILE A 332 3.57 -12.02 -9.28
C ILE A 332 4.23 -11.78 -7.93
N LEU A 333 5.14 -10.81 -7.89
CA LEU A 333 5.52 -10.19 -6.64
C LEU A 333 4.41 -9.24 -6.22
N GLY A 334 3.95 -9.35 -4.99
CA GLY A 334 2.92 -8.50 -4.45
C GLY A 334 3.19 -8.11 -3.02
N ALA A 335 2.42 -7.18 -2.53
CA ALA A 335 2.40 -6.75 -1.15
C ALA A 335 0.95 -6.45 -0.73
N GLY A 336 0.78 -6.08 0.51
CA GLY A 336 -0.48 -5.62 1.06
C GLY A 336 -0.27 -5.21 2.49
N GLU A 337 -1.23 -4.50 3.00
CA GLU A 337 -1.21 -4.03 4.36
C GLU A 337 -2.09 -4.93 5.24
N PHE A 338 -1.78 -4.96 6.53
CA PHE A 338 -2.49 -5.73 7.55
C PHE A 338 -2.89 -4.83 8.72
N LEU A 339 -4.17 -4.83 9.05
CA LEU A 339 -4.73 -4.05 10.16
C LEU A 339 -4.63 -4.85 11.46
N GLY A 340 -3.75 -4.43 12.37
CA GLY A 340 -3.55 -5.01 13.68
C GLY A 340 -3.84 -4.03 14.82
N ALA A 341 -4.23 -4.55 15.98
CA ALA A 341 -4.61 -3.77 17.16
C ALA A 341 -3.62 -3.93 18.30
N PHE A 342 -3.29 -2.82 18.97
CA PHE A 342 -2.54 -2.79 20.23
C PHE A 342 -3.48 -2.64 21.45
N SER A 343 -4.73 -2.23 21.21
CA SER A 343 -5.78 -2.03 22.21
C SER A 343 -6.92 -3.01 22.00
N ASP A 344 -7.57 -3.41 23.10
CA ASP A 344 -8.78 -4.26 23.13
C ASP A 344 -10.05 -3.46 23.54
N GLU A 345 -9.97 -2.14 23.47
CA GLU A 345 -11.12 -1.27 23.71
C GLU A 345 -12.27 -1.55 22.72
N PRO A 346 -13.54 -1.54 23.15
CA PRO A 346 -14.67 -1.88 22.29
C PRO A 346 -14.77 -1.06 21.00
N ALA A 347 -14.45 0.23 21.04
CA ALA A 347 -14.46 1.09 19.86
C ALA A 347 -13.37 0.67 18.84
N VAL A 348 -12.21 0.20 19.31
CA VAL A 348 -11.14 -0.35 18.45
C VAL A 348 -11.64 -1.63 17.77
N GLY A 349 -12.35 -2.49 18.53
CA GLY A 349 -13.00 -3.68 17.99
C GLY A 349 -14.04 -3.35 16.90
N ALA A 350 -14.85 -2.32 17.09
CA ALA A 350 -15.84 -1.87 16.10
C ALA A 350 -15.16 -1.36 14.81
N VAL A 351 -14.11 -0.55 14.93
CA VAL A 351 -13.34 -0.04 13.78
C VAL A 351 -12.68 -1.19 13.02
N THR A 352 -11.98 -2.11 13.69
CA THR A 352 -11.34 -3.26 13.02
C THR A 352 -12.33 -4.18 12.35
N ALA A 353 -13.49 -4.42 12.98
CA ALA A 353 -14.55 -5.23 12.39
C ALA A 353 -15.09 -4.59 11.10
N TYR A 354 -15.37 -3.28 11.09
CA TYR A 354 -15.80 -2.56 9.89
C TYR A 354 -14.72 -2.57 8.79
N LEU A 355 -13.48 -2.22 9.12
CA LEU A 355 -12.38 -2.15 8.15
C LEU A 355 -11.98 -3.52 7.57
N SER A 356 -12.47 -4.63 8.13
CA SER A 356 -12.28 -5.99 7.60
C SER A 356 -13.40 -6.43 6.62
N THR A 357 -14.40 -5.57 6.34
CA THR A 357 -15.57 -5.90 5.52
C THR A 357 -15.42 -5.56 4.04
N PRO A 358 -16.19 -6.23 3.14
CA PRO A 358 -16.32 -5.81 1.75
C PRO A 358 -16.91 -4.41 1.57
N GLU A 359 -17.77 -3.96 2.48
CA GLU A 359 -18.42 -2.64 2.46
C GLU A 359 -17.36 -1.53 2.53
N TRP A 360 -16.38 -1.66 3.42
CA TRP A 360 -15.25 -0.74 3.48
C TRP A 360 -14.41 -0.81 2.21
N VAL A 361 -14.06 -2.01 1.72
CA VAL A 361 -13.29 -2.18 0.47
C VAL A 361 -14.01 -1.52 -0.72
N ASN A 362 -15.33 -1.63 -0.80
CA ASN A 362 -16.13 -0.97 -1.82
C ASN A 362 -16.03 0.56 -1.73
N SER A 363 -15.93 1.12 -0.52
CA SER A 363 -15.71 2.56 -0.33
C SER A 363 -14.35 2.99 -0.87
N VAL A 364 -13.31 2.21 -0.60
CA VAL A 364 -11.95 2.42 -1.14
C VAL A 364 -11.94 2.33 -2.68
N PHE A 365 -12.61 1.34 -3.27
CA PHE A 365 -12.67 1.18 -4.73
C PHE A 365 -13.29 2.38 -5.44
N ARG A 366 -14.31 3.00 -4.84
CA ARG A 366 -14.92 4.24 -5.39
C ARG A 366 -13.94 5.42 -5.44
N LEU A 367 -12.94 5.43 -4.57
CA LEU A 367 -11.91 6.47 -4.51
C LEU A 367 -10.72 6.20 -5.46
N GLY A 368 -10.55 4.94 -5.89
CA GLY A 368 -9.55 4.49 -6.85
C GLY A 368 -8.11 4.50 -6.33
N GLY A 369 -7.23 3.78 -7.01
CA GLY A 369 -5.78 3.72 -6.73
C GLY A 369 -5.38 2.82 -5.56
N ILE A 370 -6.36 2.16 -4.92
CA ILE A 370 -6.16 1.12 -3.93
C ILE A 370 -6.92 -0.11 -4.40
N VAL A 371 -6.30 -1.27 -4.36
CA VAL A 371 -6.90 -2.55 -4.72
C VAL A 371 -6.89 -3.50 -3.52
N SER A 372 -7.67 -4.56 -3.61
CA SER A 372 -7.80 -5.56 -2.57
C SER A 372 -8.00 -6.94 -3.19
N ALA A 373 -7.53 -7.98 -2.52
CA ALA A 373 -7.81 -9.36 -2.83
C ALA A 373 -9.07 -9.89 -2.11
N ASN A 374 -9.88 -9.00 -1.50
CA ASN A 374 -11.14 -9.34 -0.86
C ASN A 374 -12.15 -9.84 -1.89
N THR A 375 -12.61 -11.09 -1.75
CA THR A 375 -13.49 -11.76 -2.71
C THR A 375 -14.95 -11.31 -2.64
N GLY A 376 -15.36 -10.64 -1.55
CA GLY A 376 -16.70 -10.09 -1.36
C GLY A 376 -16.88 -8.69 -1.94
N SER A 377 -15.80 -8.04 -2.40
CA SER A 377 -15.85 -6.68 -2.94
C SER A 377 -16.42 -6.63 -4.36
N ASP A 378 -17.08 -5.52 -4.68
CA ASP A 378 -17.64 -5.27 -6.00
C ASP A 378 -16.58 -4.67 -6.94
N LYS A 379 -15.98 -5.51 -7.79
CA LYS A 379 -14.94 -5.11 -8.75
C LYS A 379 -15.43 -4.13 -9.82
N THR A 380 -16.74 -3.95 -10.01
CA THR A 380 -17.30 -2.96 -10.95
C THR A 380 -17.04 -1.52 -10.46
N LEU A 381 -16.76 -1.35 -9.19
CA LEU A 381 -16.43 -0.06 -8.56
C LEU A 381 -14.98 0.39 -8.82
N LEU A 382 -14.12 -0.48 -9.35
CA LEU A 382 -12.73 -0.14 -9.67
C LEU A 382 -12.67 0.94 -10.78
N GLN A 383 -12.00 2.04 -10.47
CA GLN A 383 -12.08 3.27 -11.27
C GLN A 383 -11.24 3.21 -12.54
N THR A 384 -10.08 2.56 -12.50
CA THR A 384 -9.13 2.63 -13.62
C THR A 384 -8.88 1.26 -14.26
N PRO A 385 -8.44 1.20 -15.53
CA PRO A 385 -8.02 -0.05 -16.14
C PRO A 385 -6.88 -0.76 -15.38
N ILE A 386 -5.98 0.00 -14.76
CA ILE A 386 -4.87 -0.59 -13.99
C ILE A 386 -5.35 -1.22 -12.68
N ASP A 387 -6.35 -0.63 -12.01
CA ASP A 387 -6.97 -1.23 -10.83
C ASP A 387 -7.62 -2.57 -11.17
N ARG A 388 -8.34 -2.62 -12.32
CA ARG A 388 -8.96 -3.86 -12.82
C ARG A 388 -7.93 -4.92 -13.21
N LEU A 389 -6.84 -4.51 -13.86
CA LEU A 389 -5.73 -5.41 -14.21
C LEU A 389 -5.08 -5.98 -12.94
N SER A 390 -4.84 -5.13 -11.94
CA SER A 390 -4.25 -5.53 -10.65
C SER A 390 -5.14 -6.52 -9.91
N ALA A 391 -6.42 -6.21 -9.76
CA ALA A 391 -7.38 -7.11 -9.11
C ALA A 391 -7.55 -8.42 -9.89
N GLY A 392 -7.48 -8.39 -11.22
CA GLY A 392 -7.48 -9.57 -12.08
C GLY A 392 -6.29 -10.48 -11.77
N LEU A 393 -5.07 -9.93 -11.75
CA LEU A 393 -3.84 -10.68 -11.47
C LEU A 393 -3.81 -11.27 -10.06
N LEU A 394 -4.29 -10.51 -9.05
CA LEU A 394 -4.35 -10.98 -7.65
C LEU A 394 -5.34 -12.13 -7.41
N THR A 395 -6.26 -12.36 -8.34
CA THR A 395 -7.29 -13.40 -8.25
C THR A 395 -7.22 -14.43 -9.39
N ASP A 396 -6.20 -14.36 -10.26
CA ASP A 396 -5.95 -15.29 -11.36
C ASP A 396 -5.39 -16.61 -10.80
N PRO A 397 -6.05 -17.76 -11.01
CA PRO A 397 -5.57 -19.05 -10.50
C PRO A 397 -4.28 -19.53 -11.16
N ASP A 398 -3.92 -19.03 -12.35
CA ASP A 398 -2.69 -19.38 -13.07
C ASP A 398 -1.47 -18.56 -12.60
N VAL A 399 -1.69 -17.59 -11.73
CA VAL A 399 -0.65 -16.75 -11.15
C VAL A 399 -0.03 -17.39 -9.92
N THR A 400 1.28 -17.43 -9.87
CA THR A 400 2.03 -17.78 -8.66
C THR A 400 2.31 -16.49 -7.86
N PHE A 401 1.42 -16.14 -6.93
CA PHE A 401 1.62 -15.00 -6.06
C PHE A 401 2.66 -15.27 -4.97
N ARG A 402 3.58 -14.32 -4.75
CA ARG A 402 4.45 -14.28 -3.57
C ARG A 402 4.47 -12.87 -2.98
N PHE A 403 4.38 -12.84 -1.66
CA PHE A 403 4.52 -11.59 -0.91
C PHE A 403 5.96 -11.10 -0.99
N ASP A 404 6.15 -9.78 -0.93
CA ASP A 404 7.43 -9.10 -0.84
C ASP A 404 8.31 -9.76 0.23
N GLY A 405 9.49 -10.20 -0.18
CA GLY A 405 10.38 -10.95 0.70
C GLY A 405 10.98 -10.11 1.80
N SER A 406 11.33 -8.86 1.51
CA SER A 406 11.87 -7.94 2.50
C SER A 406 10.85 -7.65 3.61
N ASP A 407 9.57 -7.58 3.27
CA ASP A 407 8.47 -7.36 4.21
C ASP A 407 8.17 -8.60 5.09
N MET A 408 8.57 -9.78 4.62
CA MET A 408 8.38 -11.05 5.34
C MET A 408 9.53 -11.39 6.29
N MET A 409 10.72 -10.88 6.03
CA MET A 409 11.93 -11.18 6.80
C MET A 409 11.90 -10.53 8.19
N PRO A 410 12.75 -11.00 9.14
CA PRO A 410 12.96 -10.29 10.40
C PRO A 410 13.30 -8.82 10.16
N PRO A 411 12.78 -7.86 10.94
CA PRO A 411 12.98 -6.42 10.71
C PRO A 411 14.46 -5.99 10.63
N ALA A 412 15.34 -6.66 11.39
CA ALA A 412 16.79 -6.38 11.32
C ALA A 412 17.37 -6.62 9.93
N VAL A 413 16.81 -7.57 9.19
CA VAL A 413 17.20 -7.93 7.82
C VAL A 413 16.36 -7.18 6.82
N GLY A 414 15.08 -7.48 6.69
CA GLY A 414 14.21 -7.01 5.62
C GLY A 414 14.17 -5.50 5.51
N VAL A 415 13.59 -4.82 6.49
CA VAL A 415 13.52 -3.35 6.57
C VAL A 415 14.82 -2.71 7.12
N GLY A 416 15.78 -3.53 7.50
CA GLY A 416 17.06 -3.11 8.06
C GLY A 416 18.21 -3.18 7.06
N SER A 417 18.97 -4.26 7.11
CA SER A 417 20.20 -4.43 6.34
C SER A 417 19.97 -4.59 4.85
N PHE A 418 18.85 -5.17 4.42
CA PHE A 418 18.54 -5.40 3.02
C PHE A 418 18.23 -4.06 2.32
N TRP A 419 17.34 -3.21 2.84
CA TRP A 419 17.08 -1.88 2.26
C TRP A 419 18.35 -1.03 2.20
N ARG A 420 19.11 -0.97 3.32
CA ARG A 420 20.38 -0.24 3.34
C ARG A 420 21.41 -0.83 2.38
N GLY A 421 21.49 -2.16 2.29
CA GLY A 421 22.36 -2.86 1.36
C GLY A 421 22.09 -2.50 -0.09
N MET A 422 20.82 -2.42 -0.48
CA MET A 422 20.43 -2.01 -1.84
C MET A 422 20.79 -0.56 -2.13
N THR A 423 20.65 0.33 -1.16
CA THR A 423 21.11 1.72 -1.29
C THR A 423 22.64 1.81 -1.45
N GLU A 424 23.40 1.05 -0.65
CA GLU A 424 24.86 0.95 -0.78
C GLU A 424 25.27 0.38 -2.14
N TRP A 425 24.52 -0.62 -2.64
CA TRP A 425 24.76 -1.25 -3.92
C TRP A 425 24.58 -0.28 -5.10
N ILE A 426 23.49 0.51 -5.12
CA ILE A 426 23.26 1.57 -6.10
C ILE A 426 24.39 2.61 -6.05
N ASN A 427 24.88 2.95 -4.85
CA ASN A 427 26.00 3.88 -4.66
C ASN A 427 27.39 3.30 -5.02
N GLY A 428 27.45 2.06 -5.53
CA GLY A 428 28.65 1.46 -6.11
C GLY A 428 29.31 0.37 -5.31
N LYS A 429 28.73 -0.05 -4.15
CA LYS A 429 29.27 -1.20 -3.41
C LYS A 429 29.12 -2.48 -4.25
N PRO A 430 30.15 -3.35 -4.32
CA PRO A 430 30.08 -4.60 -5.09
C PRO A 430 29.03 -5.56 -4.57
N THR A 431 28.33 -6.27 -5.49
CA THR A 431 27.29 -7.25 -5.18
C THR A 431 27.71 -8.25 -4.09
N PRO A 432 28.85 -8.94 -4.16
CA PRO A 432 29.24 -9.90 -3.12
C PRO A 432 29.37 -9.29 -1.74
N ALA A 433 29.93 -8.07 -1.66
CA ALA A 433 30.14 -7.41 -0.37
C ALA A 433 28.82 -6.96 0.28
N VAL A 434 27.83 -6.58 -0.55
CA VAL A 434 26.49 -6.22 -0.05
C VAL A 434 25.77 -7.46 0.44
N LEU A 435 25.71 -8.53 -0.36
CA LEU A 435 24.98 -9.74 -0.01
C LEU A 435 25.57 -10.41 1.24
N SER A 436 26.89 -10.53 1.36
CA SER A 436 27.55 -11.06 2.56
C SER A 436 27.29 -10.20 3.81
N LYS A 437 27.18 -8.88 3.67
CA LYS A 437 26.83 -7.99 4.79
C LYS A 437 25.38 -8.20 5.24
N ILE A 438 24.45 -8.42 4.31
CA ILE A 438 23.05 -8.72 4.63
C ILE A 438 22.98 -10.08 5.31
N GLU A 439 23.65 -11.11 4.77
CA GLU A 439 23.73 -12.44 5.34
C GLU A 439 24.17 -12.40 6.82
N SER A 440 25.26 -11.69 7.11
CA SER A 440 25.80 -11.58 8.47
C SER A 440 24.92 -10.81 9.46
N SER A 441 23.82 -10.22 9.03
CA SER A 441 22.86 -9.48 9.88
C SER A 441 21.64 -10.31 10.27
N TRP A 442 21.55 -11.55 9.77
CA TRP A 442 20.45 -12.42 10.14
C TRP A 442 20.52 -12.74 11.63
N PRO A 443 19.42 -12.63 12.39
CA PRO A 443 19.42 -13.00 13.80
C PRO A 443 19.60 -14.52 13.96
N ASP A 444 20.30 -14.91 15.05
CA ASP A 444 20.52 -16.31 15.46
C ASP A 444 19.19 -17.03 15.79
#